data_808b93d3145a1b8d5ef37efbb103a62d
#
_entry.id   808b93d3145a1b8d5ef37efbb103a62d
#
_cell.length_a   1.000
_cell.length_b   1.000
_cell.length_c   1.000
_cell.angle_alpha   90.00
_cell.angle_beta   90.00
_cell.angle_gamma   90.00
#
_symmetry.space_group_name_H-M   'P 1'
#
loop_
_entity.id
_entity.type
_entity.pdbx_description
1 polymer ?
#
loop_
_entity_poly.entity_id
_entity_poly.type
_entity_poly.pdbx_seq_one_letter_code
_entity_poly.pdbx_strand_id
1 'polypeptide(L)'
;MATNYSEDELNLLASFPQMVGAAMAFAGSSGLFGTGKEMFVSAQSVLAGVKDYPNNDLIQAVLPNLQGDRSEAMEKMKKFRDSAMARMKEKGINSHEKMRQQALEDCRAAVNLLSSKSSSQEATEYKQWAMSVAEKVAMATTEGGFLGFGGERLSTNEKQLLGEIEGALGVQSTLA
;
A
#
# COMPACT_ATOMS: atom_id res chain seq x y z
N MET A 1 -21.28 -5.30 1.58
CA MET A 1 -21.59 -3.89 1.25
C MET A 1 -20.71 -2.98 2.10
N ALA A 2 -19.83 -2.20 1.50
CA ALA A 2 -18.97 -1.21 2.19
C ALA A 2 -19.78 -0.01 2.77
N THR A 3 -21.05 -0.22 3.12
CA THR A 3 -22.00 0.83 3.50
C THR A 3 -21.82 1.37 4.92
N ASN A 4 -20.92 0.77 5.72
CA ASN A 4 -20.70 1.17 7.10
C ASN A 4 -19.58 2.20 7.28
N TYR A 5 -18.88 2.55 6.19
CA TYR A 5 -17.76 3.48 6.20
C TYR A 5 -18.18 4.87 5.72
N SER A 6 -17.68 5.91 6.37
CA SER A 6 -17.79 7.28 5.85
C SER A 6 -16.88 7.48 4.63
N GLU A 7 -17.08 8.58 3.90
CA GLU A 7 -16.24 8.93 2.75
C GLU A 7 -14.77 9.10 3.16
N ASP A 8 -14.50 9.75 4.28
CA ASP A 8 -13.13 9.94 4.80
C ASP A 8 -12.48 8.61 5.19
N GLU A 9 -13.24 7.68 5.79
CA GLU A 9 -12.75 6.36 6.12
C GLU A 9 -12.45 5.53 4.88
N LEU A 10 -13.30 5.59 3.86
CA LEU A 10 -13.03 4.95 2.56
C LEU A 10 -11.81 5.56 1.87
N ASN A 11 -11.64 6.87 1.94
CA ASN A 11 -10.47 7.55 1.40
C ASN A 11 -9.18 7.14 2.12
N LEU A 12 -9.21 7.00 3.45
CA LEU A 12 -8.08 6.44 4.21
C LEU A 12 -7.78 5.02 3.74
N LEU A 13 -8.77 4.14 3.70
CA LEU A 13 -8.60 2.74 3.29
C LEU A 13 -8.18 2.62 1.82
N ALA A 14 -8.61 3.50 0.93
CA ALA A 14 -8.15 3.53 -0.46
C ALA A 14 -6.68 3.98 -0.61
N SER A 15 -6.24 4.94 0.21
CA SER A 15 -4.89 5.52 0.13
C SER A 15 -3.85 4.74 0.93
N PHE A 16 -4.25 3.99 1.94
CA PHE A 16 -3.34 3.31 2.86
C PHE A 16 -2.40 2.30 2.17
N PRO A 17 -2.86 1.36 1.31
CA PRO A 17 -1.94 0.44 0.64
C PRO A 17 -0.95 1.14 -0.29
N GLN A 18 -1.34 2.28 -0.88
CA GLN A 18 -0.44 3.11 -1.67
C GLN A 18 0.64 3.78 -0.81
N MET A 19 0.27 4.24 0.39
CA MET A 19 1.21 4.82 1.36
C MET A 19 2.23 3.77 1.82
N VAL A 20 1.78 2.54 2.08
CA VAL A 20 2.66 1.41 2.41
C VAL A 20 3.64 1.14 1.27
N GLY A 21 3.14 1.03 0.04
CA GLY A 21 4.00 0.82 -1.13
C GLY A 21 5.01 1.95 -1.35
N ALA A 22 4.59 3.21 -1.18
CA ALA A 22 5.48 4.36 -1.27
C ALA A 22 6.56 4.34 -0.17
N ALA A 23 6.18 4.05 1.09
CA ALA A 23 7.12 3.94 2.18
C ALA A 23 8.18 2.84 1.93
N MET A 24 7.75 1.67 1.41
CA MET A 24 8.66 0.59 1.03
C MET A 24 9.61 1.00 -0.10
N ALA A 25 9.10 1.65 -1.16
CA ALA A 25 9.91 2.13 -2.27
C ALA A 25 11.01 3.10 -1.80
N PHE A 26 10.70 3.97 -0.85
CA PHE A 26 11.69 4.87 -0.26
C PHE A 26 12.64 4.19 0.72
N ALA A 27 12.23 3.14 1.42
CA ALA A 27 13.09 2.39 2.33
C ALA A 27 14.23 1.66 1.61
N GLY A 28 13.96 1.15 0.39
CA GLY A 28 14.94 0.44 -0.44
C GLY A 28 15.85 1.35 -1.27
N SER A 29 15.46 2.62 -1.48
CA SER A 29 16.19 3.49 -2.40
C SER A 29 17.43 4.10 -1.76
N SER A 30 18.60 3.76 -2.31
CA SER A 30 19.85 4.49 -2.06
C SER A 30 19.99 5.77 -2.92
N GLY A 31 18.93 6.17 -3.65
CA GLY A 31 18.92 7.35 -4.54
C GLY A 31 17.66 7.45 -5.41
N LEU A 32 17.57 8.56 -6.16
CA LEU A 32 16.40 8.94 -6.98
C LEU A 32 16.10 7.99 -8.17
N PHE A 33 16.99 7.07 -8.50
CA PHE A 33 16.87 6.24 -9.71
C PHE A 33 16.11 4.91 -9.51
N GLY A 34 15.95 4.43 -8.28
CA GLY A 34 15.22 3.21 -7.97
C GLY A 34 13.68 3.41 -7.88
N THR A 35 13.27 4.58 -7.43
CA THR A 35 11.88 4.88 -7.04
C THR A 35 10.84 4.75 -8.15
N GLY A 36 11.21 4.89 -9.42
CA GLY A 36 10.26 4.80 -10.54
C GLY A 36 9.68 3.40 -10.74
N LYS A 37 10.53 2.37 -10.67
CA LYS A 37 10.13 0.96 -10.83
C LYS A 37 9.28 0.51 -9.64
N GLU A 38 9.72 0.82 -8.42
CA GLU A 38 9.03 0.45 -7.19
C GLU A 38 7.65 1.13 -7.09
N MET A 39 7.55 2.39 -7.48
CA MET A 39 6.26 3.09 -7.53
C MET A 39 5.31 2.50 -8.57
N PHE A 40 5.84 2.04 -9.71
CA PHE A 40 5.04 1.34 -10.72
C PHE A 40 4.55 -0.02 -10.19
N VAL A 41 5.43 -0.80 -9.55
CA VAL A 41 5.07 -2.08 -8.92
C VAL A 41 4.07 -1.86 -7.79
N SER A 42 4.23 -0.80 -6.98
CA SER A 42 3.26 -0.43 -5.95
C SER A 42 1.87 -0.21 -6.56
N ALA A 43 1.76 0.63 -7.59
CA ALA A 43 0.48 0.90 -8.25
C ALA A 43 -0.15 -0.37 -8.84
N GLN A 44 0.64 -1.22 -9.51
CA GLN A 44 0.15 -2.50 -10.03
C GLN A 44 -0.31 -3.44 -8.92
N SER A 45 0.43 -3.51 -7.81
CA SER A 45 0.11 -4.38 -6.68
C SER A 45 -1.17 -3.94 -5.97
N VAL A 46 -1.39 -2.64 -5.84
CA VAL A 46 -2.64 -2.08 -5.31
C VAL A 46 -3.81 -2.49 -6.21
N LEU A 47 -3.70 -2.27 -7.52
CA LEU A 47 -4.77 -2.60 -8.47
C LEU A 47 -5.03 -4.10 -8.61
N ALA A 48 -4.05 -4.95 -8.35
CA ALA A 48 -4.21 -6.41 -8.36
C ALA A 48 -5.23 -6.89 -7.32
N GLY A 49 -5.46 -6.12 -6.26
CA GLY A 49 -6.47 -6.43 -5.22
C GLY A 49 -7.87 -6.67 -5.79
N VAL A 50 -8.27 -5.99 -6.86
CA VAL A 50 -9.57 -6.23 -7.54
C VAL A 50 -9.69 -7.68 -8.01
N LYS A 51 -8.60 -8.23 -8.57
CA LYS A 51 -8.56 -9.58 -9.12
C LYS A 51 -8.28 -10.64 -8.04
N ASP A 52 -7.39 -10.32 -7.12
CA ASP A 52 -6.91 -11.26 -6.11
C ASP A 52 -7.96 -11.48 -5.01
N TYR A 53 -8.83 -10.49 -4.76
CA TYR A 53 -9.90 -10.52 -3.75
C TYR A 53 -11.28 -10.16 -4.33
N PRO A 54 -11.81 -10.95 -5.28
CA PRO A 54 -13.02 -10.61 -6.02
C PRO A 54 -14.29 -10.57 -5.15
N ASN A 55 -14.27 -11.26 -4.00
CA ASN A 55 -15.40 -11.35 -3.08
C ASN A 55 -15.26 -10.44 -1.84
N ASN A 56 -14.24 -9.59 -1.79
CA ASN A 56 -14.06 -8.63 -0.71
C ASN A 56 -14.69 -7.29 -1.11
N ASP A 57 -15.89 -7.02 -0.59
CA ASP A 57 -16.67 -5.83 -0.94
C ASP A 57 -15.92 -4.53 -0.62
N LEU A 58 -15.13 -4.50 0.44
CA LEU A 58 -14.34 -3.33 0.81
C LEU A 58 -13.22 -3.05 -0.19
N ILE A 59 -12.43 -4.07 -0.57
CA ILE A 59 -11.37 -3.91 -1.57
C ILE A 59 -11.97 -3.47 -2.90
N GLN A 60 -13.10 -4.06 -3.31
CA GLN A 60 -13.81 -3.66 -4.53
C GLN A 60 -14.33 -2.20 -4.48
N ALA A 61 -14.79 -1.75 -3.30
CA ALA A 61 -15.29 -0.39 -3.13
C ALA A 61 -14.19 0.68 -3.16
N VAL A 62 -13.02 0.39 -2.56
CA VAL A 62 -11.91 1.35 -2.48
C VAL A 62 -11.06 1.42 -3.75
N LEU A 63 -11.15 0.42 -4.63
CA LEU A 63 -10.41 0.41 -5.89
C LEU A 63 -11.27 0.86 -7.09
N PRO A 64 -10.65 1.38 -8.17
CA PRO A 64 -11.37 1.68 -9.40
C PRO A 64 -11.83 0.37 -10.07
N ASN A 65 -13.06 0.37 -10.58
CA ASN A 65 -13.54 -0.73 -11.42
C ASN A 65 -12.90 -0.65 -12.82
N LEU A 66 -11.85 -1.42 -13.03
CA LEU A 66 -11.11 -1.44 -14.32
C LEU A 66 -11.84 -2.18 -15.43
N GLN A 67 -12.92 -2.93 -15.12
CA GLN A 67 -13.76 -3.62 -16.09
C GLN A 67 -14.97 -2.78 -16.55
N GLY A 68 -15.23 -1.66 -15.85
CA GLY A 68 -16.28 -0.70 -16.15
C GLY A 68 -15.87 0.36 -17.16
N ASP A 69 -16.47 1.54 -17.05
CA ASP A 69 -16.09 2.69 -17.86
C ASP A 69 -14.66 3.14 -17.56
N ARG A 70 -13.82 3.10 -18.60
CA ARG A 70 -12.41 3.48 -18.52
C ARG A 70 -12.23 4.95 -18.08
N SER A 71 -13.15 5.82 -18.47
CA SER A 71 -13.11 7.23 -18.09
C SER A 71 -13.37 7.41 -16.60
N GLU A 72 -14.37 6.71 -16.04
CA GLU A 72 -14.66 6.73 -14.60
C GLU A 72 -13.49 6.15 -13.78
N ALA A 73 -12.91 5.04 -14.25
CA ALA A 73 -11.75 4.44 -13.59
C ALA A 73 -10.56 5.41 -13.56
N MET A 74 -10.27 6.09 -14.67
CA MET A 74 -9.19 7.09 -14.75
C MET A 74 -9.47 8.30 -13.86
N GLU A 75 -10.71 8.79 -13.82
CA GLU A 75 -11.10 9.89 -12.94
C GLU A 75 -10.94 9.51 -11.46
N LYS A 76 -11.38 8.31 -11.07
CA LYS A 76 -11.20 7.80 -9.70
C LYS A 76 -9.71 7.68 -9.34
N MET A 77 -8.88 7.15 -10.23
CA MET A 77 -7.42 7.08 -10.03
C MET A 77 -6.79 8.46 -9.89
N LYS A 78 -7.21 9.43 -10.70
CA LYS A 78 -6.74 10.81 -10.59
C LYS A 78 -7.13 11.43 -9.24
N LYS A 79 -8.37 11.28 -8.81
CA LYS A 79 -8.84 11.75 -7.50
C LYS A 79 -8.03 11.14 -6.36
N PHE A 80 -7.75 9.84 -6.40
CA PHE A 80 -6.93 9.18 -5.39
C PHE A 80 -5.51 9.75 -5.33
N ARG A 81 -4.86 9.90 -6.49
CA ARG A 81 -3.52 10.50 -6.55
C ARG A 81 -3.52 11.92 -5.99
N ASP A 82 -4.45 12.74 -6.42
CA ASP A 82 -4.51 14.15 -6.03
C ASP A 82 -4.81 14.29 -4.52
N SER A 83 -5.69 13.44 -3.96
CA SER A 83 -5.95 13.35 -2.52
C SER A 83 -4.73 12.87 -1.73
N ALA A 84 -4.02 11.86 -2.21
CA ALA A 84 -2.80 11.38 -1.58
C ALA A 84 -1.71 12.46 -1.54
N MET A 85 -1.50 13.18 -2.65
CA MET A 85 -0.55 14.29 -2.72
C MET A 85 -0.94 15.45 -1.81
N ALA A 86 -2.23 15.82 -1.76
CA ALA A 86 -2.74 16.86 -0.87
C ALA A 86 -2.50 16.48 0.60
N ARG A 87 -2.80 15.24 0.97
CA ARG A 87 -2.58 14.72 2.32
C ARG A 87 -1.10 14.70 2.70
N MET A 88 -0.22 14.28 1.80
CA MET A 88 1.24 14.32 2.02
C MET A 88 1.72 15.74 2.29
N LYS A 89 1.23 16.70 1.52
CA LYS A 89 1.55 18.13 1.69
C LYS A 89 1.03 18.66 3.03
N GLU A 90 -0.23 18.40 3.35
CA GLU A 90 -0.87 18.80 4.61
C GLU A 90 -0.14 18.25 5.84
N LYS A 91 0.23 16.97 5.80
CA LYS A 91 0.99 16.28 6.86
C LYS A 91 2.47 16.66 6.88
N GLY A 92 2.93 17.47 5.94
CA GLY A 92 4.34 17.88 5.84
C GLY A 92 5.29 16.69 5.64
N ILE A 93 4.87 15.68 4.88
CA ILE A 93 5.68 14.48 4.58
C ILE A 93 6.71 14.87 3.53
N ASN A 94 7.93 15.14 3.99
CA ASN A 94 9.05 15.60 3.17
C ASN A 94 10.34 14.82 3.41
N SER A 95 10.27 13.68 4.10
CA SER A 95 11.40 12.80 4.36
C SER A 95 10.95 11.34 4.41
N HIS A 96 11.90 10.41 4.22
CA HIS A 96 11.68 8.97 4.34
C HIS A 96 11.13 8.60 5.72
N GLU A 97 11.68 9.19 6.77
CA GLU A 97 11.24 8.92 8.15
C GLU A 97 9.78 9.35 8.36
N LYS A 98 9.38 10.53 7.88
CA LYS A 98 7.98 10.98 7.97
C LYS A 98 7.04 10.09 7.14
N MET A 99 7.50 9.62 5.98
CA MET A 99 6.74 8.68 5.14
C MET A 99 6.51 7.37 5.90
N ARG A 100 7.56 6.80 6.50
CA ARG A 100 7.50 5.60 7.32
C ARG A 100 6.55 5.77 8.51
N GLN A 101 6.68 6.87 9.28
CA GLN A 101 5.80 7.16 10.41
C GLN A 101 4.34 7.25 9.97
N GLN A 102 4.05 7.96 8.87
CA GLN A 102 2.69 8.10 8.36
C GLN A 102 2.13 6.75 7.88
N ALA A 103 2.93 5.92 7.21
CA ALA A 103 2.49 4.59 6.81
C ALA A 103 2.08 3.73 8.03
N LEU A 104 2.86 3.78 9.12
CA LEU A 104 2.55 3.04 10.35
C LEU A 104 1.34 3.63 11.11
N GLU A 105 1.15 4.94 11.09
CA GLU A 105 -0.08 5.58 11.62
C GLU A 105 -1.31 5.14 10.82
N ASP A 106 -1.21 5.14 9.50
CA ASP A 106 -2.29 4.69 8.62
C ASP A 106 -2.59 3.19 8.79
N CYS A 107 -1.57 2.34 9.01
CA CYS A 107 -1.74 0.95 9.40
C CYS A 107 -2.65 0.80 10.63
N ARG A 108 -2.31 1.51 11.71
CA ARG A 108 -3.09 1.45 12.96
C ARG A 108 -4.51 1.97 12.79
N ALA A 109 -4.67 3.07 12.05
CA ALA A 109 -5.98 3.64 11.76
C ALA A 109 -6.83 2.68 10.93
N ALA A 110 -6.26 2.07 9.88
CA ALA A 110 -6.94 1.07 9.06
C ALA A 110 -7.34 -0.17 9.88
N VAL A 111 -6.44 -0.70 10.71
CA VAL A 111 -6.74 -1.86 11.58
C VAL A 111 -7.88 -1.56 12.55
N ASN A 112 -7.91 -0.36 13.14
CA ASN A 112 -9.00 0.06 14.04
C ASN A 112 -10.34 0.13 13.30
N LEU A 113 -10.38 0.71 12.10
CA LEU A 113 -11.58 0.77 11.27
C LEU A 113 -12.07 -0.63 10.87
N LEU A 114 -11.16 -1.47 10.38
CA LEU A 114 -11.47 -2.85 9.99
C LEU A 114 -12.03 -3.65 11.17
N SER A 115 -11.41 -3.54 12.34
CA SER A 115 -11.84 -4.27 13.54
C SER A 115 -13.23 -3.84 14.03
N SER A 116 -13.64 -2.60 13.76
CA SER A 116 -14.91 -2.05 14.22
C SER A 116 -16.06 -2.19 13.22
N LYS A 117 -15.74 -2.34 11.92
CA LYS A 117 -16.75 -2.17 10.84
C LYS A 117 -16.77 -3.30 9.80
N SER A 118 -15.72 -4.10 9.70
CA SER A 118 -15.63 -5.23 8.77
C SER A 118 -15.91 -6.56 9.43
N SER A 119 -16.30 -7.56 8.64
CA SER A 119 -16.25 -8.96 9.06
C SER A 119 -14.79 -9.41 9.25
N SER A 120 -14.58 -10.45 10.06
CA SER A 120 -13.22 -10.98 10.28
C SER A 120 -12.53 -11.41 8.99
N GLN A 121 -13.27 -11.99 8.04
CA GLN A 121 -12.74 -12.39 6.75
C GLN A 121 -12.33 -11.18 5.91
N GLU A 122 -13.24 -10.20 5.76
CA GLU A 122 -12.99 -8.98 4.99
C GLU A 122 -11.79 -8.21 5.53
N ALA A 123 -11.70 -8.07 6.87
CA ALA A 123 -10.57 -7.43 7.54
C ALA A 123 -9.25 -8.19 7.31
N THR A 124 -9.27 -9.52 7.39
CA THR A 124 -8.08 -10.35 7.17
C THR A 124 -7.58 -10.24 5.74
N GLU A 125 -8.47 -10.39 4.76
CA GLU A 125 -8.13 -10.28 3.34
C GLU A 125 -7.60 -8.87 2.99
N TYR A 126 -8.21 -7.82 3.53
CA TYR A 126 -7.73 -6.45 3.32
C TYR A 126 -6.30 -6.24 3.86
N LYS A 127 -6.01 -6.74 5.09
CA LYS A 127 -4.67 -6.65 5.68
C LYS A 127 -3.64 -7.45 4.86
N GLN A 128 -4.01 -8.65 4.39
CA GLN A 128 -3.16 -9.47 3.53
C GLN A 128 -2.87 -8.78 2.20
N TRP A 129 -3.87 -8.14 1.61
CA TRP A 129 -3.69 -7.33 0.41
C TRP A 129 -2.71 -6.19 0.64
N ALA A 130 -2.88 -5.39 1.70
CA ALA A 130 -1.96 -4.29 2.03
C ALA A 130 -0.54 -4.80 2.27
N MET A 131 -0.38 -5.95 2.97
CA MET A 131 0.91 -6.59 3.19
C MET A 131 1.56 -7.04 1.88
N SER A 132 0.77 -7.64 0.96
CA SER A 132 1.27 -8.07 -0.35
C SER A 132 1.79 -6.91 -1.21
N VAL A 133 1.25 -5.69 -1.04
CA VAL A 133 1.78 -4.49 -1.71
C VAL A 133 3.18 -4.17 -1.18
N ALA A 134 3.38 -4.18 0.15
CA ALA A 134 4.69 -3.97 0.76
C ALA A 134 5.73 -4.98 0.26
N GLU A 135 5.37 -6.26 0.26
CA GLU A 135 6.24 -7.36 -0.18
C GLU A 135 6.64 -7.25 -1.65
N LYS A 136 5.68 -7.01 -2.54
CA LYS A 136 5.94 -6.88 -3.98
C LYS A 136 6.83 -5.68 -4.28
N VAL A 137 6.67 -4.57 -3.57
CA VAL A 137 7.56 -3.40 -3.72
C VAL A 137 8.95 -3.72 -3.20
N ALA A 138 9.09 -4.33 -2.04
CA ALA A 138 10.37 -4.76 -1.49
C ALA A 138 11.12 -5.71 -2.44
N MET A 139 10.42 -6.64 -3.07
CA MET A 139 11.02 -7.53 -4.07
C MET A 139 11.43 -6.81 -5.35
N ALA A 140 10.74 -5.75 -5.75
CA ALA A 140 11.06 -5.01 -6.97
C ALA A 140 12.41 -4.27 -6.87
N THR A 141 12.84 -3.89 -5.66
CA THR A 141 14.15 -3.27 -5.41
C THR A 141 15.29 -4.26 -5.66
N THR A 142 15.08 -5.54 -5.32
CA THR A 142 16.11 -6.59 -5.44
C THR A 142 16.44 -6.96 -6.87
N GLU A 143 15.49 -6.87 -7.80
CA GLU A 143 15.68 -7.18 -9.21
C GLU A 143 16.49 -6.11 -9.96
N GLY A 144 16.75 -4.95 -9.34
CA GLY A 144 17.55 -3.85 -9.88
C GLY A 144 19.07 -3.97 -9.63
N GLY A 145 19.54 -5.04 -9.00
CA GLY A 145 20.97 -5.29 -8.74
C GLY A 145 21.79 -5.28 -10.02
N PHE A 146 22.77 -4.35 -10.11
CA PHE A 146 23.67 -4.23 -11.26
C PHE A 146 24.47 -5.52 -11.41
N LEU A 147 24.30 -6.22 -12.53
CA LEU A 147 25.06 -7.40 -12.97
C LEU A 147 24.82 -8.74 -12.24
N GLY A 148 23.69 -8.98 -11.57
CA GLY A 148 23.36 -10.35 -11.13
C GLY A 148 24.29 -10.95 -10.06
N PHE A 149 25.11 -10.17 -9.40
CA PHE A 149 25.99 -10.62 -8.32
C PHE A 149 25.39 -10.31 -6.95
N GLY A 150 24.83 -11.34 -6.27
CA GLY A 150 24.81 -11.58 -4.83
C GLY A 150 24.45 -10.39 -3.92
N GLY A 151 23.41 -9.59 -4.22
CA GLY A 151 22.91 -8.59 -3.27
C GLY A 151 22.03 -9.24 -2.20
N GLU A 152 22.05 -8.73 -0.96
CA GLU A 152 21.02 -9.04 0.03
C GLU A 152 19.65 -8.79 -0.59
N ARG A 153 18.77 -9.78 -0.51
CA ARG A 153 17.43 -9.70 -1.13
C ARG A 153 16.59 -8.52 -0.64
N LEU A 154 16.84 -8.07 0.58
CA LEU A 154 16.20 -6.89 1.20
C LEU A 154 17.24 -6.12 1.99
N SER A 155 17.27 -4.79 1.85
CA SER A 155 18.09 -3.93 2.71
C SER A 155 17.63 -3.99 4.17
N THR A 156 18.50 -3.58 5.09
CA THR A 156 18.15 -3.50 6.53
C THR A 156 16.92 -2.62 6.78
N ASN A 157 16.80 -1.51 6.06
CA ASN A 157 15.65 -0.59 6.20
C ASN A 157 14.36 -1.21 5.69
N GLU A 158 14.41 -1.97 4.58
CA GLU A 158 13.23 -2.69 4.05
C GLU A 158 12.78 -3.79 5.01
N LYS A 159 13.71 -4.59 5.53
CA LYS A 159 13.43 -5.63 6.52
C LYS A 159 12.78 -5.05 7.76
N GLN A 160 13.33 -3.93 8.26
CA GLN A 160 12.80 -3.24 9.43
C GLN A 160 11.38 -2.73 9.18
N LEU A 161 11.15 -2.00 8.08
CA LEU A 161 9.84 -1.44 7.77
C LEU A 161 8.81 -2.55 7.50
N LEU A 162 9.21 -3.63 6.80
CA LEU A 162 8.34 -4.77 6.55
C LEU A 162 7.88 -5.42 7.86
N GLY A 163 8.79 -5.66 8.81
CA GLY A 163 8.46 -6.19 10.14
C GLY A 163 7.57 -5.25 10.96
N GLU A 164 7.73 -3.93 10.83
CA GLU A 164 6.87 -2.96 11.50
C GLU A 164 5.45 -2.93 10.90
N ILE A 165 5.33 -3.04 9.58
CA ILE A 165 4.03 -3.15 8.89
C ILE A 165 3.35 -4.47 9.27
N GLU A 166 4.09 -5.58 9.28
CA GLU A 166 3.63 -6.89 9.74
C GLU A 166 3.04 -6.81 11.16
N GLY A 167 3.81 -6.26 12.10
CA GLY A 167 3.37 -6.07 13.48
C GLY A 167 2.16 -5.14 13.61
N ALA A 168 2.10 -4.07 12.83
CA ALA A 168 0.99 -3.11 12.87
C ALA A 168 -0.30 -3.67 12.26
N LEU A 169 -0.21 -4.46 11.17
CA LEU A 169 -1.35 -5.11 10.53
C LEU A 169 -1.80 -6.39 11.27
N GLY A 170 -0.91 -7.03 12.03
CA GLY A 170 -1.17 -8.32 12.67
C GLY A 170 -1.34 -9.45 11.65
N VAL A 171 -0.58 -9.41 10.55
CA VAL A 171 -0.48 -10.47 9.53
C VAL A 171 0.99 -10.77 9.27
N GLN A 172 1.30 -12.02 8.92
CA GLN A 172 2.68 -12.42 8.66
C GLN A 172 3.09 -12.11 7.22
N SER A 173 4.33 -11.67 7.06
CA SER A 173 4.98 -11.55 5.76
C SER A 173 5.36 -12.91 5.22
N THR A 174 5.27 -13.07 3.90
CA THR A 174 5.77 -14.26 3.18
C THR A 174 7.26 -14.17 2.87
N LEU A 175 7.90 -13.02 3.13
CA LEU A 175 9.32 -12.74 2.88
C LEU A 175 10.20 -12.87 4.13
N ALA A 176 9.61 -13.21 5.27
CA ALA A 176 10.32 -13.37 6.54
C ALA A 176 11.09 -14.69 6.63
#